data_82dbe4fc53810382c2f1d77f38869774
#
_entry.id   82dbe4fc53810382c2f1d77f38869774
#
_cell.length_a   1.000
_cell.length_b   1.000
_cell.length_c   1.000
_cell.angle_alpha   90.00
_cell.angle_beta   90.00
_cell.angle_gamma   90.00
#
_symmetry.space_group_name_H-M   'P 1'
#
loop_
_entity.id
_entity.type
_entity.pdbx_description
1 polymer ?
#
loop_
_entity_poly.entity_id
_entity_poly.type
_entity_poly.pdbx_seq_one_letter_code
_entity_poly.pdbx_strand_id
1 'polypeptide(L)'
;MLRTIQDNHRLKKVLKIVGYFLLGIFTLFIILSISASIYFNKHKKEIVASINEKINENINGTVNIGDVNFSLLRGLPNFALTVSNVVVKDSLWNIHKQTLLNSKEIEVHINVKKLIWSDEIDIKKIKINDATINLYVDKSGISNSNIFKPKPKPTVVKEKRDLIIEAIDLENVHFISRNINRDKLFDFAVKKLESDIDYSSSGWETDLYIDVLANSMAFKVAKGSFIKNKRVKGTLAVNFSKKENKININTK
;
A
#
# COMPACT_ATOMS: atom_id res chain seq x y z
N MET A 1 36.94 47.82 -8.96
CA MET A 1 37.42 46.59 -9.62
C MET A 1 38.11 45.61 -8.67
N LEU A 2 38.81 46.03 -7.60
CA LEU A 2 39.48 45.13 -6.65
C LEU A 2 38.55 44.42 -5.63
N ARG A 3 37.38 44.97 -5.27
CA ARG A 3 36.41 44.32 -4.34
C ARG A 3 35.76 43.06 -4.91
N THR A 4 35.50 43.03 -6.21
CA THR A 4 34.85 41.90 -6.90
C THR A 4 35.72 40.63 -6.96
N ILE A 5 37.04 40.75 -6.94
CA ILE A 5 37.98 39.63 -7.00
C ILE A 5 38.12 38.98 -5.62
N GLN A 6 38.07 39.78 -4.55
CA GLN A 6 38.20 39.28 -3.17
C GLN A 6 36.92 38.54 -2.70
N ASP A 7 35.75 38.98 -3.13
CA ASP A 7 34.48 38.31 -2.88
C ASP A 7 34.39 36.93 -3.56
N ASN A 8 34.93 36.82 -4.77
CA ASN A 8 34.98 35.55 -5.50
C ASN A 8 35.85 34.48 -4.82
N HIS A 9 36.93 34.89 -4.13
CA HIS A 9 37.83 33.96 -3.43
C HIS A 9 37.22 33.47 -2.10
N ARG A 10 36.51 34.34 -1.38
CA ARG A 10 35.77 33.98 -0.16
C ARG A 10 34.59 33.04 -0.49
N LEU A 11 33.86 33.36 -1.54
CA LEU A 11 32.76 32.52 -2.04
C LEU A 11 33.23 31.09 -2.41
N LYS A 12 34.36 30.97 -3.10
CA LYS A 12 34.97 29.68 -3.45
C LYS A 12 35.44 28.91 -2.21
N LYS A 13 35.96 29.57 -1.17
CA LYS A 13 36.32 28.90 0.10
C LYS A 13 35.08 28.40 0.84
N VAL A 14 34.03 29.20 0.96
CA VAL A 14 32.77 28.84 1.59
C VAL A 14 32.11 27.65 0.84
N LEU A 15 32.07 27.72 -0.50
CA LEU A 15 31.57 26.61 -1.32
C LEU A 15 32.34 25.30 -1.13
N LYS A 16 33.69 25.36 -0.99
CA LYS A 16 34.48 24.16 -0.69
C LYS A 16 34.20 23.61 0.71
N ILE A 17 34.08 24.47 1.73
CA ILE A 17 33.76 24.03 3.10
C ILE A 17 32.35 23.39 3.13
N VAL A 18 31.36 24.02 2.50
CA VAL A 18 30.01 23.47 2.37
C VAL A 18 30.03 22.16 1.58
N GLY A 19 30.83 22.06 0.51
CA GLY A 19 31.00 20.83 -0.26
C GLY A 19 31.57 19.67 0.55
N TYR A 20 32.63 19.93 1.34
CA TYR A 20 33.21 18.91 2.26
C TYR A 20 32.26 18.53 3.38
N PHE A 21 31.49 19.46 3.92
CA PHE A 21 30.48 19.20 4.92
C PHE A 21 29.34 18.33 4.36
N LEU A 22 28.83 18.64 3.18
CA LEU A 22 27.84 17.82 2.49
C LEU A 22 28.38 16.44 2.14
N LEU A 23 29.63 16.34 1.69
CA LEU A 23 30.30 15.07 1.43
C LEU A 23 30.41 14.23 2.71
N GLY A 24 30.75 14.84 3.84
CA GLY A 24 30.80 14.18 5.14
C GLY A 24 29.44 13.64 5.58
N ILE A 25 28.37 14.44 5.45
CA ILE A 25 27.00 13.99 5.73
C ILE A 25 26.59 12.85 4.79
N PHE A 26 26.92 12.95 3.52
CA PHE A 26 26.61 11.92 2.53
C PHE A 26 27.34 10.60 2.84
N THR A 27 28.62 10.69 3.19
CA THR A 27 29.42 9.52 3.60
C THR A 27 28.85 8.86 4.86
N LEU A 28 28.50 9.67 5.88
CA LEU A 28 27.85 9.19 7.09
C LEU A 28 26.52 8.49 6.78
N PHE A 29 25.70 9.07 5.89
CA PHE A 29 24.44 8.48 5.45
C PHE A 29 24.66 7.12 4.77
N ILE A 30 25.68 6.98 3.92
CA ILE A 30 26.04 5.70 3.29
C ILE A 30 26.43 4.66 4.34
N ILE A 31 27.28 5.03 5.30
CA ILE A 31 27.73 4.12 6.37
C ILE A 31 26.53 3.64 7.20
N LEU A 32 25.64 4.55 7.59
CA LEU A 32 24.43 4.20 8.35
C LEU A 32 23.49 3.30 7.53
N SER A 33 23.35 3.56 6.24
CA SER A 33 22.52 2.75 5.33
C SER A 33 23.05 1.32 5.18
N ILE A 34 24.37 1.17 5.03
CA ILE A 34 25.03 -0.14 4.95
C ILE A 34 24.87 -0.90 6.29
N SER A 35 25.13 -0.21 7.41
CA SER A 35 25.00 -0.80 8.76
C SER A 35 23.58 -1.27 9.03
N ALA A 36 22.58 -0.45 8.70
CA ALA A 36 21.17 -0.80 8.82
C ALA A 36 20.80 -2.00 7.93
N SER A 37 21.32 -2.04 6.70
CA SER A 37 21.08 -3.15 5.77
C SER A 37 21.68 -4.47 6.29
N ILE A 38 22.90 -4.43 6.85
CA ILE A 38 23.55 -5.62 7.42
C ILE A 38 22.76 -6.11 8.65
N TYR A 39 22.38 -5.20 9.54
CA TYR A 39 21.58 -5.52 10.72
C TYR A 39 20.25 -6.16 10.34
N PHE A 40 19.54 -5.56 9.40
CA PHE A 40 18.26 -6.04 8.90
C PHE A 40 18.39 -7.43 8.27
N ASN A 41 19.37 -7.64 7.40
CA ASN A 41 19.61 -8.95 6.77
C ASN A 41 19.93 -10.04 7.78
N LYS A 42 20.66 -9.72 8.85
CA LYS A 42 21.01 -10.67 9.91
C LYS A 42 19.78 -11.10 10.74
N HIS A 43 18.85 -10.17 10.99
CA HIS A 43 17.64 -10.42 11.81
C HIS A 43 16.36 -10.62 10.97
N LYS A 44 16.50 -10.78 9.66
CA LYS A 44 15.40 -10.85 8.71
C LYS A 44 14.34 -11.89 9.08
N LYS A 45 14.75 -13.10 9.44
CA LYS A 45 13.84 -14.18 9.82
C LYS A 45 13.00 -13.84 11.06
N GLU A 46 13.63 -13.23 12.05
CA GLU A 46 12.96 -12.80 13.28
C GLU A 46 11.96 -11.68 13.03
N ILE A 47 12.33 -10.73 12.15
CA ILE A 47 11.46 -9.62 11.72
C ILE A 47 10.24 -10.16 10.98
N VAL A 48 10.43 -11.07 10.02
CA VAL A 48 9.33 -11.72 9.29
C VAL A 48 8.40 -12.47 10.23
N ALA A 49 8.94 -13.25 11.16
CA ALA A 49 8.16 -13.98 12.15
C ALA A 49 7.33 -13.03 13.03
N SER A 50 7.96 -11.97 13.57
CA SER A 50 7.29 -10.98 14.40
C SER A 50 6.19 -10.22 13.66
N ILE A 51 6.40 -9.86 12.38
CA ILE A 51 5.39 -9.22 11.55
C ILE A 51 4.20 -10.17 11.32
N ASN A 52 4.48 -11.42 10.93
CA ASN A 52 3.44 -12.44 10.72
C ASN A 52 2.61 -12.64 12.00
N GLU A 53 3.25 -12.78 13.15
CA GLU A 53 2.58 -12.95 14.45
C GLU A 53 1.67 -11.75 14.77
N LYS A 54 2.22 -10.52 14.76
CA LYS A 54 1.45 -9.30 15.08
C LYS A 54 0.27 -9.06 14.14
N ILE A 55 0.42 -9.35 12.85
CA ILE A 55 -0.68 -9.22 11.91
C ILE A 55 -1.75 -10.27 12.22
N ASN A 56 -1.34 -11.54 12.42
CA ASN A 56 -2.25 -12.65 12.64
C ASN A 56 -3.03 -12.54 13.97
N GLU A 57 -2.47 -11.83 14.97
CA GLU A 57 -3.19 -11.51 16.19
C GLU A 57 -4.38 -10.55 15.97
N ASN A 58 -4.28 -9.67 14.98
CA ASN A 58 -5.23 -8.57 14.77
C ASN A 58 -6.27 -8.81 13.68
N ILE A 59 -6.14 -9.88 12.89
CA ILE A 59 -7.05 -10.24 11.82
C ILE A 59 -7.78 -11.55 12.08
N ASN A 60 -8.95 -11.72 11.48
CA ASN A 60 -9.71 -12.98 11.54
C ASN A 60 -9.29 -13.90 10.37
N GLY A 61 -8.05 -14.37 10.41
CA GLY A 61 -7.46 -15.19 9.37
C GLY A 61 -5.96 -15.36 9.56
N THR A 62 -5.26 -15.64 8.47
CA THR A 62 -3.80 -15.77 8.44
C THR A 62 -3.20 -14.94 7.30
N VAL A 63 -2.13 -14.22 7.61
CA VAL A 63 -1.21 -13.62 6.64
C VAL A 63 0.10 -14.38 6.74
N ASN A 64 0.59 -14.82 5.61
CA ASN A 64 1.92 -15.41 5.49
C ASN A 64 2.77 -14.53 4.58
N ILE A 65 3.88 -14.05 5.10
CA ILE A 65 4.87 -13.24 4.38
C ILE A 65 6.12 -14.10 4.23
N GLY A 66 6.56 -14.31 2.98
CA GLY A 66 7.73 -15.15 2.70
C GLY A 66 9.03 -14.44 2.95
N ASP A 67 9.10 -13.16 2.62
CA ASP A 67 10.32 -12.36 2.75
C ASP A 67 10.05 -10.88 2.98
N VAL A 68 11.01 -10.19 3.62
CA VAL A 68 10.97 -8.75 3.86
C VAL A 68 12.29 -8.13 3.46
N ASN A 69 12.24 -7.07 2.65
CA ASN A 69 13.39 -6.28 2.26
C ASN A 69 13.17 -4.82 2.61
N PHE A 70 14.24 -4.18 3.07
CA PHE A 70 14.22 -2.78 3.45
C PHE A 70 15.02 -1.95 2.45
N SER A 71 14.45 -0.86 1.93
CA SER A 71 15.12 0.04 1.01
C SER A 71 15.00 1.49 1.47
N LEU A 72 16.16 2.10 1.76
CA LEU A 72 16.26 3.53 2.04
C LEU A 72 16.17 4.38 0.76
N LEU A 73 16.65 3.84 -0.37
CA LEU A 73 16.80 4.63 -1.60
C LEU A 73 15.52 4.66 -2.45
N ARG A 74 14.70 3.61 -2.40
CA ARG A 74 13.46 3.53 -3.21
C ARG A 74 12.33 4.43 -2.70
N GLY A 75 12.39 4.84 -1.43
CA GLY A 75 11.31 5.56 -0.76
C GLY A 75 11.63 6.98 -0.33
N LEU A 76 12.78 7.57 -0.70
CA LEU A 76 13.15 8.92 -0.25
C LEU A 76 12.08 9.97 -0.62
N PRO A 77 11.66 10.80 0.34
CA PRO A 77 12.12 10.96 1.73
C PRO A 77 11.53 9.94 2.74
N ASN A 78 10.76 8.96 2.30
CA ASN A 78 10.14 7.91 3.12
C ASN A 78 10.96 6.61 3.07
N PHE A 79 10.76 5.71 4.04
CA PHE A 79 11.29 4.35 3.94
C PHE A 79 10.35 3.48 3.13
N ALA A 80 10.90 2.64 2.26
CA ALA A 80 10.15 1.59 1.59
C ALA A 80 10.48 0.24 2.23
N LEU A 81 9.44 -0.43 2.72
CA LEU A 81 9.46 -1.82 3.16
C LEU A 81 8.83 -2.66 2.05
N THR A 82 9.60 -3.57 1.47
CA THR A 82 9.10 -4.51 0.46
C THR A 82 8.87 -5.87 1.11
N VAL A 83 7.65 -6.36 1.08
CA VAL A 83 7.27 -7.70 1.52
C VAL A 83 6.98 -8.57 0.30
N SER A 84 7.55 -9.78 0.26
CA SER A 84 7.44 -10.68 -0.89
C SER A 84 6.67 -11.95 -0.52
N ASN A 85 6.00 -12.55 -1.54
CA ASN A 85 5.24 -13.79 -1.42
C ASN A 85 4.19 -13.72 -0.31
N VAL A 86 3.33 -12.71 -0.40
CA VAL A 86 2.28 -12.46 0.59
C VAL A 86 1.03 -13.25 0.25
N VAL A 87 0.59 -14.10 1.17
CA VAL A 87 -0.64 -14.88 1.04
C VAL A 87 -1.57 -14.58 2.20
N VAL A 88 -2.80 -14.16 1.89
CA VAL A 88 -3.82 -13.83 2.88
C VAL A 88 -5.01 -14.76 2.74
N LYS A 89 -5.38 -15.41 3.85
CA LYS A 89 -6.51 -16.34 3.97
C LYS A 89 -7.34 -15.95 5.18
N ASP A 90 -8.65 -15.99 5.04
CA ASP A 90 -9.55 -15.82 6.17
C ASP A 90 -9.67 -17.09 7.04
N SER A 91 -10.32 -17.00 8.19
CA SER A 91 -10.49 -18.11 9.13
C SER A 91 -11.36 -19.26 8.56
N LEU A 92 -12.18 -19.00 7.55
CA LEU A 92 -13.05 -19.97 6.90
C LEU A 92 -12.46 -20.56 5.61
N TRP A 93 -11.18 -20.30 5.32
CA TRP A 93 -10.50 -20.78 4.13
C TRP A 93 -10.61 -22.29 3.93
N ASN A 94 -10.59 -23.06 5.01
CA ASN A 94 -10.73 -24.52 4.95
C ASN A 94 -12.07 -24.98 4.38
N ILE A 95 -13.11 -24.14 4.46
CA ILE A 95 -14.45 -24.42 3.93
C ILE A 95 -14.52 -24.11 2.45
N HIS A 96 -14.18 -22.86 2.05
CA HIS A 96 -14.40 -22.40 0.67
C HIS A 96 -13.13 -22.47 -0.21
N LYS A 97 -11.93 -22.69 0.36
CA LYS A 97 -10.64 -22.81 -0.34
C LYS A 97 -10.29 -21.60 -1.23
N GLN A 98 -10.86 -20.44 -0.95
CA GLN A 98 -10.62 -19.20 -1.72
C GLN A 98 -9.65 -18.29 -1.00
N THR A 99 -8.43 -18.18 -1.53
CA THR A 99 -7.41 -17.25 -1.00
C THR A 99 -7.82 -15.82 -1.34
N LEU A 100 -7.78 -14.92 -0.34
CA LEU A 100 -8.19 -13.51 -0.51
C LEU A 100 -7.16 -12.72 -1.31
N LEU A 101 -5.88 -12.87 -0.96
CA LEU A 101 -4.77 -12.18 -1.62
C LEU A 101 -3.61 -13.16 -1.80
N ASN A 102 -3.06 -13.14 -3.01
CA ASN A 102 -1.77 -13.74 -3.32
C ASN A 102 -0.98 -12.69 -4.10
N SER A 103 0.09 -12.16 -3.51
CA SER A 103 0.92 -11.12 -4.10
C SER A 103 2.37 -11.55 -4.09
N LYS A 104 3.05 -11.31 -5.23
CA LYS A 104 4.48 -11.52 -5.33
C LYS A 104 5.24 -10.46 -4.54
N GLU A 105 4.76 -9.22 -4.57
CA GLU A 105 5.42 -8.10 -3.92
C GLU A 105 4.41 -7.04 -3.45
N ILE A 106 4.57 -6.58 -2.21
CA ILE A 106 3.88 -5.41 -1.68
C ILE A 106 4.93 -4.46 -1.12
N GLU A 107 4.92 -3.21 -1.59
CA GLU A 107 5.79 -2.15 -1.12
C GLU A 107 4.99 -1.18 -0.25
N VAL A 108 5.48 -0.92 0.96
CA VAL A 108 4.86 -0.03 1.94
C VAL A 108 5.81 1.12 2.23
N HIS A 109 5.38 2.35 1.94
CA HIS A 109 6.14 3.56 2.23
C HIS A 109 5.71 4.11 3.58
N ILE A 110 6.67 4.30 4.47
CA ILE A 110 6.47 4.75 5.85
C ILE A 110 7.15 6.09 6.07
N ASN A 111 6.49 6.98 6.81
CA ASN A 111 7.04 8.27 7.19
C ASN A 111 8.12 8.11 8.27
N VAL A 112 9.37 8.30 7.86
CA VAL A 112 10.55 8.16 8.71
C VAL A 112 10.53 9.11 9.90
N LYS A 113 10.12 10.37 9.68
CA LYS A 113 10.12 11.38 10.74
C LYS A 113 9.21 10.95 11.90
N LYS A 114 7.99 10.51 11.59
CA LYS A 114 7.05 10.06 12.62
C LYS A 114 7.55 8.79 13.32
N LEU A 115 8.13 7.86 12.56
CA LEU A 115 8.70 6.63 13.15
C LEU A 115 9.82 6.92 14.16
N ILE A 116 10.72 7.87 13.85
CA ILE A 116 11.88 8.18 14.71
C ILE A 116 11.50 9.08 15.90
N TRP A 117 10.67 10.11 15.67
CA TRP A 117 10.38 11.12 16.69
C TRP A 117 9.12 10.87 17.50
N SER A 118 8.17 10.09 16.99
CA SER A 118 6.86 9.88 17.64
C SER A 118 6.56 8.42 17.94
N ASP A 119 7.44 7.47 17.56
CA ASP A 119 7.19 6.02 17.62
C ASP A 119 5.85 5.63 16.96
N GLU A 120 5.48 6.38 15.90
CA GLU A 120 4.23 6.19 15.16
C GLU A 120 4.51 5.61 13.77
N ILE A 121 3.80 4.52 13.43
CA ILE A 121 3.79 3.98 12.08
C ILE A 121 2.76 4.78 11.26
N ASP A 122 3.27 5.61 10.35
CA ASP A 122 2.46 6.42 9.43
C ASP A 122 2.72 5.93 8.00
N ILE A 123 1.74 5.19 7.45
CA ILE A 123 1.84 4.60 6.11
C ILE A 123 1.40 5.65 5.09
N LYS A 124 2.32 6.06 4.23
CA LYS A 124 2.06 7.03 3.18
C LYS A 124 1.50 6.38 1.92
N LYS A 125 2.11 5.27 1.51
CA LYS A 125 1.76 4.62 0.24
C LYS A 125 1.84 3.11 0.37
N ILE A 126 0.91 2.43 -0.29
CA ILE A 126 0.95 0.97 -0.50
C ILE A 126 0.96 0.71 -2.00
N LYS A 127 1.97 -0.02 -2.47
CA LYS A 127 2.02 -0.49 -3.85
C LYS A 127 1.94 -2.03 -3.86
N ILE A 128 1.03 -2.58 -4.66
CA ILE A 128 0.83 -4.03 -4.81
C ILE A 128 1.19 -4.41 -6.24
N ASN A 129 2.15 -5.31 -6.38
CA ASN A 129 2.67 -5.76 -7.67
C ASN A 129 2.43 -7.26 -7.86
N ASP A 130 2.11 -7.66 -9.10
CA ASP A 130 1.96 -9.06 -9.52
C ASP A 130 1.08 -9.86 -8.54
N ALA A 131 -0.18 -9.47 -8.40
CA ALA A 131 -1.07 -10.03 -7.39
C ALA A 131 -2.40 -10.52 -7.96
N THR A 132 -3.02 -11.43 -7.21
CA THR A 132 -4.43 -11.80 -7.37
C THR A 132 -5.17 -11.42 -6.09
N ILE A 133 -6.19 -10.58 -6.21
CA ILE A 133 -7.14 -10.23 -5.15
C ILE A 133 -8.46 -10.90 -5.51
N ASN A 134 -8.92 -11.82 -4.66
CA ASN A 134 -10.12 -12.60 -4.92
C ASN A 134 -11.12 -12.48 -3.77
N LEU A 135 -12.14 -11.67 -3.97
CA LEU A 135 -13.29 -11.56 -3.06
C LEU A 135 -14.32 -12.63 -3.43
N TYR A 136 -14.71 -13.43 -2.47
CA TYR A 136 -15.59 -14.56 -2.70
C TYR A 136 -16.74 -14.61 -1.67
N VAL A 137 -17.93 -14.90 -2.17
CA VAL A 137 -19.12 -15.21 -1.37
C VAL A 137 -19.78 -16.46 -1.97
N ASP A 138 -19.96 -17.50 -1.18
CA ASP A 138 -20.63 -18.72 -1.61
C ASP A 138 -22.17 -18.60 -1.64
N LYS A 139 -22.86 -19.71 -1.96
CA LYS A 139 -24.33 -19.75 -1.99
C LYS A 139 -24.98 -19.53 -0.63
N SER A 140 -24.31 -19.91 0.45
CA SER A 140 -24.80 -19.75 1.83
C SER A 140 -24.50 -18.37 2.42
N GLY A 141 -23.74 -17.53 1.70
CA GLY A 141 -23.32 -16.21 2.16
C GLY A 141 -21.99 -16.23 2.92
N ILE A 142 -21.31 -17.37 3.01
CA ILE A 142 -19.96 -17.44 3.59
C ILE A 142 -18.98 -16.70 2.67
N SER A 143 -18.18 -15.81 3.27
CA SER A 143 -17.28 -14.93 2.53
C SER A 143 -15.85 -14.98 3.06
N ASN A 144 -14.87 -14.92 2.16
CA ASN A 144 -13.47 -14.76 2.53
C ASN A 144 -13.12 -13.34 3.00
N SER A 145 -14.03 -12.37 2.83
CA SER A 145 -13.86 -11.02 3.41
C SER A 145 -14.09 -10.96 4.93
N ASN A 146 -14.43 -12.09 5.57
CA ASN A 146 -14.53 -12.22 7.03
C ASN A 146 -13.22 -11.84 7.77
N ILE A 147 -12.10 -11.85 7.09
CA ILE A 147 -10.81 -11.41 7.64
C ILE A 147 -10.86 -9.99 8.21
N PHE A 148 -11.71 -9.12 7.64
CA PHE A 148 -11.88 -7.73 8.08
C PHE A 148 -12.83 -7.57 9.27
N LYS A 149 -13.49 -8.65 9.72
CA LYS A 149 -14.30 -8.59 10.92
C LYS A 149 -13.39 -8.51 12.14
N PRO A 150 -13.65 -7.58 13.07
CA PRO A 150 -12.85 -7.49 14.29
C PRO A 150 -12.96 -8.80 15.07
N LYS A 151 -11.82 -9.31 15.56
CA LYS A 151 -11.83 -10.36 16.57
C LYS A 151 -12.55 -9.83 17.82
N PRO A 152 -13.31 -10.67 18.55
CA PRO A 152 -13.86 -10.30 19.84
C PRO A 152 -12.69 -9.82 20.73
N LYS A 153 -12.69 -8.54 21.12
CA LYS A 153 -11.61 -7.95 21.91
C LYS A 153 -11.77 -8.27 23.39
N PRO A 154 -10.69 -8.59 24.10
CA PRO A 154 -10.64 -8.33 25.53
C PRO A 154 -10.74 -6.81 25.77
N THR A 155 -11.45 -6.43 26.81
CA THR A 155 -11.98 -5.10 27.16
C THR A 155 -10.89 -4.05 27.49
N VAL A 156 -9.92 -3.80 26.62
CA VAL A 156 -9.00 -2.66 26.78
C VAL A 156 -9.18 -1.74 25.58
N VAL A 157 -9.85 -0.64 25.82
CA VAL A 157 -10.05 0.46 24.85
C VAL A 157 -8.71 1.18 24.66
N LYS A 158 -7.91 0.75 23.70
CA LYS A 158 -6.88 1.62 23.10
C LYS A 158 -7.60 2.50 22.09
N GLU A 159 -7.37 3.81 22.17
CA GLU A 159 -7.87 4.76 21.16
C GLU A 159 -7.54 4.25 19.77
N LYS A 160 -8.58 4.09 18.97
CA LYS A 160 -8.48 3.66 17.58
C LYS A 160 -7.96 4.86 16.79
N ARG A 161 -6.67 4.91 16.53
CA ARG A 161 -6.15 5.86 15.53
C ARG A 161 -6.52 5.32 14.16
N ASP A 162 -7.21 6.11 13.36
CA ASP A 162 -7.52 5.75 11.98
C ASP A 162 -6.22 5.70 11.18
N LEU A 163 -5.98 4.57 10.53
CA LEU A 163 -4.88 4.44 9.60
C LEU A 163 -5.20 5.28 8.35
N ILE A 164 -4.41 6.31 8.10
CA ILE A 164 -4.52 7.16 6.92
C ILE A 164 -3.50 6.68 5.89
N ILE A 165 -3.99 6.19 4.74
CA ILE A 165 -3.16 5.80 3.60
C ILE A 165 -3.34 6.88 2.52
N GLU A 166 -2.25 7.58 2.19
CA GLU A 166 -2.31 8.71 1.26
C GLU A 166 -2.27 8.27 -0.21
N ALA A 167 -1.72 7.10 -0.52
CA ALA A 167 -1.69 6.59 -1.88
C ALA A 167 -1.81 5.07 -1.94
N ILE A 168 -2.51 4.56 -2.96
CA ILE A 168 -2.61 3.13 -3.28
C ILE A 168 -2.31 2.95 -4.77
N ASP A 169 -1.28 2.15 -5.08
CA ASP A 169 -0.93 1.77 -6.43
C ASP A 169 -1.11 0.27 -6.63
N LEU A 170 -1.64 -0.12 -7.77
CA LEU A 170 -1.71 -1.51 -8.22
C LEU A 170 -1.01 -1.64 -9.57
N GLU A 171 -0.18 -2.67 -9.73
CA GLU A 171 0.49 -2.99 -10.98
C GLU A 171 0.41 -4.49 -11.25
N ASN A 172 -0.10 -4.88 -12.44
CA ASN A 172 -0.30 -6.28 -12.82
C ASN A 172 -1.16 -7.05 -11.80
N VAL A 173 -2.30 -6.50 -11.40
CA VAL A 173 -3.18 -7.10 -10.39
C VAL A 173 -4.42 -7.68 -11.06
N HIS A 174 -4.70 -8.97 -10.80
CA HIS A 174 -5.95 -9.61 -11.18
C HIS A 174 -6.94 -9.49 -10.02
N PHE A 175 -7.95 -8.64 -10.19
CA PHE A 175 -9.02 -8.45 -9.21
C PHE A 175 -10.25 -9.24 -9.62
N ILE A 176 -10.70 -10.15 -8.75
CA ILE A 176 -11.90 -10.94 -8.94
C ILE A 176 -12.83 -10.71 -7.75
N SER A 177 -14.09 -10.43 -8.02
CA SER A 177 -15.14 -10.43 -7.00
C SER A 177 -16.29 -11.31 -7.48
N ARG A 178 -16.41 -12.49 -6.88
CA ARG A 178 -17.44 -13.47 -7.20
C ARG A 178 -18.39 -13.64 -6.03
N ASN A 179 -19.65 -13.26 -6.23
CA ASN A 179 -20.70 -13.47 -5.26
C ASN A 179 -21.74 -14.46 -5.83
N ILE A 180 -21.63 -15.73 -5.43
CA ILE A 180 -22.50 -16.79 -5.94
C ILE A 180 -23.93 -16.62 -5.41
N ASN A 181 -24.09 -16.18 -4.16
CA ASN A 181 -25.40 -15.94 -3.55
C ASN A 181 -26.21 -14.86 -4.30
N ARG A 182 -25.54 -13.81 -4.81
CA ARG A 182 -26.18 -12.73 -5.54
C ARG A 182 -26.02 -12.82 -7.05
N ASP A 183 -25.43 -13.92 -7.55
CA ASP A 183 -25.18 -14.19 -8.98
C ASP A 183 -24.36 -13.06 -9.66
N LYS A 184 -23.30 -12.54 -8.97
CA LYS A 184 -22.46 -11.45 -9.45
C LYS A 184 -21.03 -11.90 -9.71
N LEU A 185 -20.44 -11.35 -10.80
CA LEU A 185 -19.04 -11.55 -11.14
C LEU A 185 -18.44 -10.24 -11.63
N PHE A 186 -17.41 -9.78 -10.96
CA PHE A 186 -16.51 -8.72 -11.42
C PHE A 186 -15.12 -9.31 -11.56
N ASP A 187 -14.55 -9.20 -12.74
CA ASP A 187 -13.25 -9.77 -13.11
C ASP A 187 -12.48 -8.73 -13.91
N PHE A 188 -11.41 -8.19 -13.31
CA PHE A 188 -10.62 -7.11 -13.87
C PHE A 188 -9.13 -7.45 -13.86
N ALA A 189 -8.49 -7.38 -15.03
CA ALA A 189 -7.05 -7.37 -15.12
C ALA A 189 -6.56 -5.91 -15.05
N VAL A 190 -6.09 -5.51 -13.87
CA VAL A 190 -5.57 -4.18 -13.60
C VAL A 190 -4.11 -4.14 -14.02
N LYS A 191 -3.84 -3.52 -15.17
CA LYS A 191 -2.46 -3.28 -15.59
C LYS A 191 -1.81 -2.21 -14.72
N LYS A 192 -2.55 -1.15 -14.44
CA LYS A 192 -2.09 -0.04 -13.60
C LYS A 192 -3.28 0.68 -12.96
N LEU A 193 -3.14 0.98 -11.67
CA LEU A 193 -4.00 1.89 -10.94
C LEU A 193 -3.10 2.72 -10.04
N GLU A 194 -3.26 4.03 -10.06
CA GLU A 194 -2.52 4.97 -9.22
C GLU A 194 -3.50 5.95 -8.59
N SER A 195 -3.34 6.19 -7.29
CA SER A 195 -4.15 7.15 -6.57
C SER A 195 -3.30 7.95 -5.59
N ASP A 196 -3.56 9.25 -5.52
CA ASP A 196 -3.11 10.12 -4.44
C ASP A 196 -4.35 10.65 -3.73
N ILE A 197 -4.48 10.36 -2.43
CA ILE A 197 -5.71 10.60 -1.66
C ILE A 197 -5.47 11.80 -0.73
N ASP A 198 -6.21 12.87 -0.98
CA ASP A 198 -6.21 14.06 -0.15
C ASP A 198 -7.37 14.00 0.86
N TYR A 199 -7.03 13.98 2.14
CA TYR A 199 -8.00 13.93 3.23
C TYR A 199 -8.29 15.32 3.79
N SER A 200 -9.58 15.56 4.06
CA SER A 200 -10.08 16.77 4.69
C SER A 200 -11.07 16.46 5.82
N SER A 201 -11.46 17.45 6.58
CA SER A 201 -12.53 17.30 7.59
C SER A 201 -13.87 16.89 6.97
N SER A 202 -14.14 17.31 5.73
CA SER A 202 -15.38 17.05 4.99
C SER A 202 -15.41 15.73 4.23
N GLY A 203 -14.25 15.05 4.05
CA GLY A 203 -14.17 13.80 3.29
C GLY A 203 -12.77 13.55 2.76
N TRP A 204 -12.69 12.98 1.55
CA TRP A 204 -11.44 12.79 0.82
C TRP A 204 -11.70 12.93 -0.69
N GLU A 205 -10.64 13.25 -1.42
CA GLU A 205 -10.64 13.31 -2.88
C GLU A 205 -9.38 12.65 -3.45
N THR A 206 -9.46 12.19 -4.68
CA THR A 206 -8.31 11.59 -5.39
C THR A 206 -8.48 11.71 -6.90
N ASP A 207 -7.35 11.87 -7.56
CA ASP A 207 -7.22 11.62 -8.99
C ASP A 207 -6.78 10.16 -9.18
N LEU A 208 -7.70 9.33 -9.62
CA LEU A 208 -7.51 7.91 -9.81
C LEU A 208 -7.17 7.63 -11.29
N TYR A 209 -5.88 7.38 -11.59
CA TYR A 209 -5.51 6.86 -12.92
C TYR A 209 -5.77 5.35 -12.97
N ILE A 210 -6.42 4.90 -14.04
CA ILE A 210 -6.72 3.48 -14.29
C ILE A 210 -6.29 3.05 -15.69
N ASP A 211 -5.76 1.84 -15.79
CA ASP A 211 -5.56 1.08 -17.04
C ASP A 211 -5.98 -0.38 -16.74
N VAL A 212 -7.21 -0.71 -17.08
CA VAL A 212 -7.89 -1.93 -16.65
C VAL A 212 -8.56 -2.61 -17.84
N LEU A 213 -8.36 -3.92 -17.97
CA LEU A 213 -9.17 -4.78 -18.84
C LEU A 213 -10.30 -5.40 -18.01
N ALA A 214 -11.54 -5.02 -18.30
CA ALA A 214 -12.72 -5.65 -17.73
C ALA A 214 -13.00 -6.96 -18.48
N ASN A 215 -12.54 -8.08 -17.94
CA ASN A 215 -12.83 -9.41 -18.49
C ASN A 215 -14.32 -9.71 -18.37
N SER A 216 -14.92 -9.34 -17.22
CA SER A 216 -16.35 -9.48 -16.95
C SER A 216 -16.81 -8.48 -15.91
N MET A 217 -17.94 -7.84 -16.16
CA MET A 217 -18.70 -7.07 -15.18
C MET A 217 -20.16 -7.51 -15.25
N ALA A 218 -20.53 -8.51 -14.45
CA ALA A 218 -21.86 -9.09 -14.45
C ALA A 218 -22.58 -8.84 -13.13
N PHE A 219 -23.69 -8.11 -13.16
CA PHE A 219 -24.60 -7.91 -12.03
C PHE A 219 -25.54 -9.10 -11.82
N LYS A 220 -25.75 -9.91 -12.88
CA LYS A 220 -26.35 -11.23 -12.89
C LYS A 220 -25.64 -12.08 -13.94
N VAL A 221 -24.87 -13.06 -13.52
CA VAL A 221 -24.07 -13.92 -14.40
C VAL A 221 -24.96 -14.66 -15.40
N ALA A 222 -26.13 -15.13 -14.98
CA ALA A 222 -27.12 -15.79 -15.85
C ALA A 222 -27.63 -14.90 -16.99
N LYS A 223 -27.56 -13.57 -16.86
CA LYS A 223 -27.94 -12.60 -17.91
C LYS A 223 -26.76 -12.11 -18.77
N GLY A 224 -25.55 -12.60 -18.47
CA GLY A 224 -24.33 -12.17 -19.13
C GLY A 224 -23.67 -10.94 -18.49
N SER A 225 -22.55 -10.55 -19.06
CA SER A 225 -21.75 -9.41 -18.57
C SER A 225 -22.21 -8.11 -19.21
N PHE A 226 -22.40 -7.08 -18.41
CA PHE A 226 -22.67 -5.69 -18.87
C PHE A 226 -21.45 -5.13 -19.62
N ILE A 227 -20.24 -5.40 -19.12
CA ILE A 227 -18.98 -5.11 -19.81
C ILE A 227 -18.18 -6.41 -19.90
N LYS A 228 -17.70 -6.75 -21.11
CA LYS A 228 -16.92 -7.95 -21.36
C LYS A 228 -15.76 -7.66 -22.30
N ASN A 229 -14.55 -8.01 -21.90
CA ASN A 229 -13.31 -7.86 -22.68
C ASN A 229 -13.11 -6.42 -23.20
N LYS A 230 -13.39 -5.43 -22.37
CA LYS A 230 -13.21 -4.01 -22.69
C LYS A 230 -12.12 -3.39 -21.81
N ARG A 231 -11.20 -2.69 -22.46
CA ARG A 231 -10.18 -1.90 -21.77
C ARG A 231 -10.72 -0.53 -21.43
N VAL A 232 -10.54 -0.11 -20.19
CA VAL A 232 -10.83 1.24 -19.69
C VAL A 232 -9.51 1.86 -19.25
N LYS A 233 -9.19 3.03 -19.81
CA LYS A 233 -7.97 3.75 -19.49
C LYS A 233 -8.26 5.24 -19.41
N GLY A 234 -7.81 5.89 -18.35
CA GLY A 234 -8.00 7.32 -18.12
C GLY A 234 -7.81 7.72 -16.67
N THR A 235 -8.10 8.99 -16.41
CA THR A 235 -8.09 9.53 -15.04
C THR A 235 -9.51 9.85 -14.63
N LEU A 236 -9.88 9.44 -13.42
CA LEU A 236 -11.16 9.71 -12.78
C LEU A 236 -10.91 10.63 -11.58
N ALA A 237 -11.68 11.71 -11.47
CA ALA A 237 -11.78 12.48 -10.24
C ALA A 237 -12.82 11.81 -9.33
N VAL A 238 -12.37 11.32 -8.18
CA VAL A 238 -13.23 10.63 -7.20
C VAL A 238 -13.22 11.43 -5.91
N ASN A 239 -14.40 11.74 -5.36
CA ASN A 239 -14.48 12.36 -4.05
C ASN A 239 -15.56 11.71 -3.19
N PHE A 240 -15.33 11.71 -1.88
CA PHE A 240 -16.27 11.26 -0.87
C PHE A 240 -16.64 12.42 0.05
N SER A 241 -17.92 12.69 0.17
CA SER A 241 -18.47 13.68 1.11
C SER A 241 -19.03 12.97 2.36
N LYS A 242 -18.44 13.27 3.52
CA LYS A 242 -18.94 12.76 4.82
C LYS A 242 -20.34 13.27 5.13
N LYS A 243 -20.62 14.53 4.78
CA LYS A 243 -21.92 15.17 5.05
C LYS A 243 -23.06 14.49 4.29
N GLU A 244 -22.79 14.13 3.02
CA GLU A 244 -23.80 13.52 2.14
C GLU A 244 -23.74 12.00 2.16
N ASN A 245 -22.69 11.42 2.76
CA ASN A 245 -22.36 10.00 2.70
C ASN A 245 -22.37 9.46 1.25
N LYS A 246 -21.77 10.23 0.34
CA LYS A 246 -21.84 10.01 -1.10
C LYS A 246 -20.46 10.01 -1.76
N ILE A 247 -20.25 9.11 -2.70
CA ILE A 247 -19.11 9.08 -3.60
C ILE A 247 -19.54 9.67 -4.95
N ASN A 248 -18.81 10.64 -5.46
CA ASN A 248 -18.97 11.19 -6.81
C ASN A 248 -17.76 10.77 -7.64
N ILE A 249 -18.01 10.41 -8.90
CA ILE A 249 -16.99 9.98 -9.87
C ILE A 249 -17.21 10.77 -11.15
N ASN A 250 -16.18 11.48 -11.59
CA ASN A 250 -16.17 12.25 -12.83
C ASN A 250 -14.97 11.83 -13.69
N THR A 251 -15.10 11.86 -15.00
CA THR A 251 -13.98 11.70 -15.93
C THR A 251 -13.24 13.02 -16.05
N LYS A 252 -11.91 12.96 -16.08
CA LYS A 252 -11.04 14.10 -16.43
C LYS A 252 -10.66 14.05 -17.88
#